data_ae02a94140fa5768be2f8f2db8c45700
#
_entry.id   ae02a94140fa5768be2f8f2db8c45700
#
_cell.length_a   1.000
_cell.length_b   1.000
_cell.length_c   1.000
_cell.angle_alpha   90.00
_cell.angle_beta   90.00
_cell.angle_gamma   90.00
#
_symmetry.space_group_name_H-M   'P 1'
#
loop_
_entity.id
_entity.type
_entity.pdbx_description
1 polymer ?
#
loop_
_entity_poly.entity_id
_entity_poly.type
_entity_poly.pdbx_seq_one_letter_code
_entity_poly.pdbx_strand_id
1 'polypeptide(L)'
;MPDPDGPQRSPAESGSPKPLSPAADGPNLPAPAPARAVLFGVPPAGRRLPGAVRTALAFGAPALIAALLGHEQQGLIAALGSFAVIFGEGRVYRQRWRAIGWAGLGLIAAACAGGFTGAAIHRHTAAGGGHAWLLVLVVVLAAVAVISTFVNSALRLGPPGGFFFVLAVGIGAAVTGAGVSPGAVALWTSAGAVSAMVVGMSGALRYPRAPEDNAVAAAVDAVRAYDGLERTSDDLAAARYTAGMKIQTAWTMLDGARRTDPSHPPARTLAEAQARFAEALHRNGVDDADALFDTGRPAPTPFPSLRFRLARSLSPDSHAAVAANRIGLAAILAGSLTVALSIGRPDWAVLTVAVLLHQGPDRVPGTYRGIHRVGGTVLGLAVFTVIYAFEPRGFALVLVLMALQFSIELFVARNYGLAVVFITPLALLMGGGGVYGDPLPVAFDRFLESVIGVLIGLGVLWLVDRHSHRRVLLRNDRRVIESLDRLLDALRTEPGRVPETRKELEFELMGSTLAEIDAAHNEPAWARTQWPRHERIRQLGHRVLAATWNLGPDRFADPARLARWTDSVAGLR
;
A
#
# COMPACT_ATOMS: atom_id res chain seq x y z
N MET A 1 78.59 0.98 -26.84
CA MET A 1 77.88 -0.02 -27.66
C MET A 1 76.87 -0.67 -26.80
N PRO A 2 75.58 -0.29 -26.88
CA PRO A 2 74.47 -0.95 -26.22
C PRO A 2 73.79 -1.90 -27.21
N ASP A 3 73.39 -3.02 -26.68
CA ASP A 3 72.74 -4.16 -27.26
C ASP A 3 71.31 -3.86 -27.74
N PRO A 4 70.88 -4.24 -28.94
CA PRO A 4 69.55 -3.98 -29.47
C PRO A 4 68.73 -5.27 -29.53
N ASP A 5 68.15 -5.70 -28.42
CA ASP A 5 67.07 -6.71 -28.48
C ASP A 5 66.16 -6.61 -27.24
N GLY A 6 65.18 -5.66 -27.30
CA GLY A 6 64.05 -5.65 -26.44
C GLY A 6 62.82 -6.25 -27.15
N PRO A 7 61.96 -7.05 -26.47
CA PRO A 7 60.86 -7.76 -27.11
C PRO A 7 59.77 -6.80 -27.63
N GLN A 8 59.47 -6.92 -28.93
CA GLN A 8 58.36 -6.26 -29.61
C GLN A 8 57.04 -6.69 -28.98
N ARG A 9 56.32 -5.73 -28.41
CA ARG A 9 54.90 -5.91 -28.03
C ARG A 9 54.07 -5.97 -29.31
N SER A 10 53.39 -7.09 -29.53
CA SER A 10 52.35 -7.27 -30.55
C SER A 10 51.24 -6.22 -30.34
N PRO A 11 50.64 -5.67 -31.43
CA PRO A 11 49.52 -4.78 -31.35
C PRO A 11 48.31 -5.53 -30.76
N ALA A 12 47.66 -4.91 -29.76
CA ALA A 12 46.43 -5.38 -29.17
C ALA A 12 45.40 -5.67 -30.27
N GLU A 13 44.88 -6.88 -30.30
CA GLU A 13 43.71 -7.25 -31.07
C GLU A 13 42.58 -6.27 -30.76
N SER A 14 42.16 -5.52 -31.77
CA SER A 14 40.94 -4.71 -31.75
C SER A 14 39.78 -5.68 -31.56
N GLY A 15 39.31 -5.80 -30.31
CA GLY A 15 38.11 -6.56 -29.99
C GLY A 15 36.95 -6.00 -30.80
N SER A 16 36.51 -6.77 -31.79
CA SER A 16 35.24 -6.50 -32.48
C SER A 16 34.16 -6.32 -31.46
N PRO A 17 33.27 -5.31 -31.58
CA PRO A 17 32.17 -5.13 -30.66
C PRO A 17 31.34 -6.42 -30.68
N LYS A 18 31.17 -7.00 -29.49
CA LYS A 18 30.31 -8.17 -29.27
C LYS A 18 28.96 -7.90 -29.92
N PRO A 19 28.48 -8.73 -30.87
CA PRO A 19 27.21 -8.48 -31.51
C PRO A 19 26.16 -8.38 -30.41
N LEU A 20 25.42 -7.26 -30.39
CA LEU A 20 24.23 -7.10 -29.58
C LEU A 20 23.35 -8.33 -29.89
N SER A 21 23.08 -9.14 -28.87
CA SER A 21 22.11 -10.22 -28.98
C SER A 21 20.87 -9.68 -29.66
N PRO A 22 20.30 -10.37 -30.67
CA PRO A 22 19.10 -9.90 -31.33
C PRO A 22 18.07 -9.58 -30.25
N ALA A 23 17.54 -8.36 -30.29
CA ALA A 23 16.48 -7.92 -29.39
C ALA A 23 15.41 -9.02 -29.40
N ALA A 24 15.09 -9.56 -28.24
CA ALA A 24 14.02 -10.54 -28.10
C ALA A 24 12.76 -9.94 -28.74
N ASP A 25 12.32 -10.54 -29.85
CA ASP A 25 11.18 -10.07 -30.64
C ASP A 25 9.91 -10.12 -29.78
N GLY A 26 9.62 -9.03 -29.06
CA GLY A 26 8.40 -8.91 -28.27
C GLY A 26 8.39 -7.67 -27.38
N PRO A 27 7.21 -7.20 -27.01
CA PRO A 27 7.06 -6.05 -26.12
C PRO A 27 7.72 -6.31 -24.76
N ASN A 28 8.44 -5.31 -24.23
CA ASN A 28 9.04 -5.34 -22.90
C ASN A 28 7.91 -5.27 -21.83
N LEU A 29 7.56 -6.42 -21.25
CA LEU A 29 6.63 -6.46 -20.12
C LEU A 29 7.33 -6.10 -18.81
N PRO A 30 6.62 -5.46 -17.87
CA PRO A 30 7.12 -5.30 -16.50
C PRO A 30 7.49 -6.65 -15.90
N ALA A 31 8.75 -6.82 -15.52
CA ALA A 31 9.21 -8.05 -14.88
C ALA A 31 9.05 -7.95 -13.35
N PRO A 32 8.69 -9.04 -12.66
CA PRO A 32 8.67 -9.05 -11.21
C PRO A 32 10.07 -8.83 -10.65
N ALA A 33 10.16 -8.18 -9.50
CA ALA A 33 11.44 -7.97 -8.83
C ALA A 33 12.12 -9.32 -8.53
N PRO A 34 13.46 -9.42 -8.64
CA PRO A 34 14.19 -10.66 -8.38
C PRO A 34 13.90 -11.20 -6.98
N ALA A 35 13.66 -12.52 -6.87
CA ALA A 35 13.31 -13.18 -5.60
C ALA A 35 14.28 -12.84 -4.47
N ARG A 36 15.59 -12.85 -4.77
CA ARG A 36 16.64 -12.52 -3.79
C ARG A 36 16.49 -11.09 -3.24
N ALA A 37 16.19 -10.13 -4.09
CA ALA A 37 16.01 -8.74 -3.68
C ALA A 37 14.77 -8.55 -2.82
N VAL A 38 13.68 -9.28 -3.11
CA VAL A 38 12.44 -9.21 -2.32
C VAL A 38 12.61 -9.92 -0.98
N LEU A 39 13.19 -11.12 -0.96
CA LEU A 39 13.27 -11.94 0.25
C LEU A 39 14.30 -11.41 1.24
N PHE A 40 15.46 -10.98 0.77
CA PHE A 40 16.60 -10.62 1.64
C PHE A 40 17.01 -9.14 1.55
N GLY A 41 16.47 -8.40 0.58
CA GLY A 41 16.80 -6.99 0.41
C GLY A 41 16.22 -6.13 1.54
N VAL A 42 17.00 -5.14 1.95
CA VAL A 42 16.57 -4.09 2.89
C VAL A 42 16.80 -2.73 2.22
N PRO A 43 15.97 -2.37 1.23
CA PRO A 43 16.16 -1.13 0.48
C PRO A 43 16.04 0.10 1.39
N PRO A 44 16.70 1.20 1.05
CA PRO A 44 16.56 2.46 1.77
C PRO A 44 15.09 2.94 1.64
N ALA A 45 14.43 3.17 2.75
CA ALA A 45 13.02 3.59 2.79
C ALA A 45 12.83 5.06 3.19
N GLY A 46 13.80 5.90 2.88
CA GLY A 46 13.77 7.32 3.24
C GLY A 46 13.80 7.58 4.76
N ARG A 47 13.32 8.75 5.18
CA ARG A 47 13.33 9.16 6.61
C ARG A 47 12.17 8.52 7.37
N ARG A 48 12.30 7.22 7.73
CA ARG A 48 11.28 6.47 8.50
C ARG A 48 11.33 6.71 10.01
N LEU A 49 12.46 7.15 10.52
CA LEU A 49 12.68 7.35 11.96
C LEU A 49 11.60 8.24 12.63
N PRO A 50 11.22 9.41 12.08
CA PRO A 50 10.18 10.24 12.70
C PRO A 50 8.80 9.56 12.73
N GLY A 51 8.47 8.74 11.69
CA GLY A 51 7.24 7.94 11.67
C GLY A 51 7.25 6.87 12.73
N ALA A 52 8.35 6.10 12.84
CA ALA A 52 8.51 5.05 13.85
C ALA A 52 8.40 5.60 15.28
N VAL A 53 9.03 6.74 15.57
CA VAL A 53 8.90 7.41 16.86
C VAL A 53 7.46 7.83 17.14
N ARG A 54 6.77 8.46 16.17
CA ARG A 54 5.37 8.86 16.33
C ARG A 54 4.46 7.67 16.61
N THR A 55 4.64 6.58 15.87
CA THR A 55 3.81 5.38 16.03
C THR A 55 4.06 4.73 17.39
N ALA A 56 5.32 4.61 17.82
CA ALA A 56 5.66 4.09 19.14
C ALA A 56 5.10 4.97 20.29
N LEU A 57 5.16 6.30 20.15
CA LEU A 57 4.59 7.23 21.13
C LEU A 57 3.06 7.17 21.14
N ALA A 58 2.41 7.14 19.98
CA ALA A 58 0.94 7.03 19.91
C ALA A 58 0.42 5.74 20.54
N PHE A 59 1.18 4.66 20.36
CA PHE A 59 0.93 3.35 20.96
C PHE A 59 1.16 3.36 22.47
N GLY A 60 2.34 3.83 22.92
CA GLY A 60 2.78 3.69 24.30
C GLY A 60 2.20 4.71 25.26
N ALA A 61 1.95 5.96 24.83
CA ALA A 61 1.49 7.00 25.76
C ALA A 61 0.20 6.64 26.51
N PRO A 62 -0.88 6.17 25.86
CA PRO A 62 -2.09 5.77 26.59
C PRO A 62 -1.87 4.54 27.48
N ALA A 63 -1.00 3.60 27.08
CA ALA A 63 -0.68 2.42 27.88
C ALA A 63 0.13 2.79 29.12
N LEU A 64 1.08 3.73 29.01
CA LEU A 64 1.84 4.26 30.16
C LEU A 64 0.93 5.01 31.15
N ILE A 65 0.03 5.83 30.63
CA ILE A 65 -0.97 6.54 31.49
C ILE A 65 -1.85 5.53 32.20
N ALA A 66 -2.33 4.49 31.51
CA ALA A 66 -3.14 3.44 32.11
C ALA A 66 -2.38 2.68 33.20
N ALA A 67 -1.09 2.38 32.99
CA ALA A 67 -0.25 1.74 33.98
C ALA A 67 -0.08 2.62 35.25
N LEU A 68 0.07 3.94 35.06
CA LEU A 68 0.09 4.89 36.19
C LEU A 68 -1.21 4.91 37.00
N LEU A 69 -2.33 4.65 36.35
CA LEU A 69 -3.66 4.61 36.96
C LEU A 69 -4.06 3.22 37.51
N GLY A 70 -3.17 2.23 37.44
CA GLY A 70 -3.44 0.86 37.89
C GLY A 70 -4.27 0.01 36.93
N HIS A 71 -4.40 0.44 35.67
CA HIS A 71 -5.15 -0.25 34.61
C HIS A 71 -4.24 -0.86 33.53
N GLU A 72 -3.13 -1.47 33.90
CA GLU A 72 -2.06 -1.93 33.00
C GLU A 72 -2.55 -2.82 31.87
N GLN A 73 -3.30 -3.88 32.20
CA GLN A 73 -3.79 -4.84 31.20
C GLN A 73 -4.78 -4.21 30.22
N GLN A 74 -5.69 -3.38 30.73
CA GLN A 74 -6.69 -2.71 29.91
C GLN A 74 -6.06 -1.62 29.01
N GLY A 75 -5.01 -0.95 29.50
CA GLY A 75 -4.28 0.07 28.77
C GLY A 75 -3.67 -0.43 27.46
N LEU A 76 -3.32 -1.72 27.39
CA LEU A 76 -2.80 -2.33 26.15
C LEU A 76 -3.84 -2.35 25.02
N ILE A 77 -5.14 -2.34 25.34
CA ILE A 77 -6.23 -2.27 24.34
C ILE A 77 -6.19 -0.94 23.56
N ALA A 78 -5.66 0.11 24.18
CA ALA A 78 -5.51 1.41 23.51
C ALA A 78 -4.61 1.34 22.26
N ALA A 79 -3.71 0.35 22.18
CA ALA A 79 -2.92 0.08 20.99
C ALA A 79 -3.77 -0.05 19.72
N LEU A 80 -4.96 -0.64 19.81
CA LEU A 80 -5.86 -0.84 18.65
C LEU A 80 -6.24 0.49 17.99
N GLY A 81 -6.62 1.48 18.80
CA GLY A 81 -6.95 2.81 18.31
C GLY A 81 -5.74 3.60 17.84
N SER A 82 -4.57 3.39 18.48
CA SER A 82 -3.33 4.10 18.14
C SER A 82 -2.80 3.80 16.75
N PHE A 83 -3.12 2.64 16.16
CA PHE A 83 -2.80 2.32 14.77
C PHE A 83 -3.40 3.31 13.75
N ALA A 84 -4.40 4.12 14.15
CA ALA A 84 -4.93 5.19 13.31
C ALA A 84 -3.86 6.19 12.85
N VAL A 85 -2.78 6.39 13.63
CA VAL A 85 -1.68 7.32 13.28
C VAL A 85 -1.02 6.95 11.96
N ILE A 86 -0.91 5.65 11.64
CA ILE A 86 -0.26 5.14 10.42
C ILE A 86 -1.00 5.61 9.17
N PHE A 87 -2.34 5.70 9.21
CA PHE A 87 -3.16 6.17 8.10
C PHE A 87 -2.96 7.67 7.79
N GLY A 88 -2.39 8.42 8.72
CA GLY A 88 -2.03 9.81 8.55
C GLY A 88 -0.67 10.05 7.88
N GLU A 89 0.20 9.05 7.80
CA GLU A 89 1.55 9.20 7.24
C GLU A 89 1.49 9.55 5.75
N GLY A 90 2.49 10.34 5.29
CA GLY A 90 2.56 10.77 3.89
C GLY A 90 1.45 11.75 3.47
N ARG A 91 0.73 12.38 4.40
CA ARG A 91 -0.33 13.36 4.12
C ARG A 91 -0.01 14.71 4.76
N VAL A 92 -0.47 15.78 4.12
CA VAL A 92 -0.44 17.14 4.70
C VAL A 92 -1.39 17.22 5.90
N TYR A 93 -1.08 18.05 6.87
CA TYR A 93 -1.84 18.13 8.12
C TYR A 93 -3.35 18.39 7.92
N ARG A 94 -3.71 19.16 6.89
CA ARG A 94 -5.09 19.43 6.53
C ARG A 94 -5.90 18.17 6.18
N GLN A 95 -5.26 17.16 5.60
CA GLN A 95 -5.89 15.88 5.24
C GLN A 95 -5.60 14.81 6.31
N ARG A 96 -4.47 14.91 7.02
CA ARG A 96 -3.99 13.95 8.00
C ARG A 96 -4.99 13.71 9.12
N TRP A 97 -5.52 14.78 9.73
CA TRP A 97 -6.48 14.65 10.84
C TRP A 97 -7.75 13.90 10.42
N ARG A 98 -8.23 14.13 9.18
CA ARG A 98 -9.38 13.41 8.65
C ARG A 98 -9.07 11.94 8.44
N ALA A 99 -7.89 11.61 7.89
CA ALA A 99 -7.47 10.23 7.69
C ALA A 99 -7.33 9.48 9.03
N ILE A 100 -6.67 10.10 10.02
CA ILE A 100 -6.56 9.53 11.37
C ILE A 100 -7.93 9.39 12.02
N GLY A 101 -8.80 10.40 11.92
CA GLY A 101 -10.14 10.38 12.48
C GLY A 101 -11.01 9.27 11.91
N TRP A 102 -11.11 9.15 10.58
CA TRP A 102 -11.89 8.08 9.94
C TRP A 102 -11.31 6.69 10.22
N ALA A 103 -9.97 6.55 10.19
CA ALA A 103 -9.33 5.29 10.55
C ALA A 103 -9.58 4.93 12.03
N GLY A 104 -9.47 5.90 12.93
CA GLY A 104 -9.77 5.71 14.36
C GLY A 104 -11.21 5.26 14.61
N LEU A 105 -12.19 5.92 13.97
CA LEU A 105 -13.60 5.50 14.05
C LEU A 105 -13.81 4.08 13.53
N GLY A 106 -13.18 3.75 12.40
CA GLY A 106 -13.23 2.40 11.84
C GLY A 106 -12.60 1.34 12.77
N LEU A 107 -11.46 1.65 13.41
CA LEU A 107 -10.80 0.77 14.38
C LEU A 107 -11.64 0.58 15.64
N ILE A 108 -12.28 1.64 16.16
CA ILE A 108 -13.21 1.56 17.28
C ILE A 108 -14.40 0.65 16.91
N ALA A 109 -15.02 0.87 15.75
CA ALA A 109 -16.13 0.05 15.28
C ALA A 109 -15.73 -1.42 15.11
N ALA A 110 -14.55 -1.70 14.54
CA ALA A 110 -14.02 -3.04 14.39
C ALA A 110 -13.72 -3.72 15.75
N ALA A 111 -13.09 -3.00 16.68
CA ALA A 111 -12.81 -3.50 18.03
C ALA A 111 -14.11 -3.78 18.79
N CYS A 112 -15.12 -2.91 18.67
CA CYS A 112 -16.45 -3.13 19.24
C CYS A 112 -17.15 -4.35 18.63
N ALA A 113 -17.13 -4.49 17.30
CA ALA A 113 -17.70 -5.66 16.64
C ALA A 113 -17.08 -6.96 17.15
N GLY A 114 -15.73 -6.99 17.26
CA GLY A 114 -15.01 -8.10 17.88
C GLY A 114 -15.40 -8.30 19.35
N GLY A 115 -15.43 -7.21 20.14
CA GLY A 115 -15.75 -7.25 21.55
C GLY A 115 -17.15 -7.80 21.85
N PHE A 116 -18.17 -7.32 21.13
CA PHE A 116 -19.53 -7.86 21.28
C PHE A 116 -19.63 -9.32 20.84
N THR A 117 -18.94 -9.71 19.74
CA THR A 117 -18.91 -11.07 19.26
C THR A 117 -18.23 -12.00 20.27
N GLY A 118 -17.04 -11.62 20.79
CA GLY A 118 -16.32 -12.38 21.80
C GLY A 118 -17.10 -12.54 23.10
N ALA A 119 -17.74 -11.48 23.58
CA ALA A 119 -18.61 -11.53 24.77
C ALA A 119 -19.83 -12.45 24.56
N ALA A 120 -20.41 -12.46 23.36
CA ALA A 120 -21.53 -13.36 23.03
C ALA A 120 -21.08 -14.81 23.01
N ILE A 121 -19.93 -15.11 22.39
CA ILE A 121 -19.33 -16.46 22.35
C ILE A 121 -19.00 -16.90 23.77
N HIS A 122 -18.34 -16.06 24.57
CA HIS A 122 -17.98 -16.37 25.96
C HIS A 122 -19.20 -16.72 26.81
N ARG A 123 -20.28 -15.94 26.72
CA ARG A 123 -21.53 -16.24 27.43
C ARG A 123 -22.15 -17.56 26.98
N HIS A 124 -22.11 -17.86 25.67
CA HIS A 124 -22.65 -19.10 25.14
C HIS A 124 -21.84 -20.32 25.57
N THR A 125 -20.53 -20.25 25.53
CA THR A 125 -19.64 -21.34 25.99
C THR A 125 -19.72 -21.56 27.51
N ALA A 126 -19.82 -20.49 28.28
CA ALA A 126 -20.06 -20.56 29.73
C ALA A 126 -21.40 -21.22 30.09
N ALA A 127 -22.41 -21.12 29.21
CA ALA A 127 -23.70 -21.80 29.33
C ALA A 127 -23.69 -23.25 28.79
N GLY A 128 -22.52 -23.84 28.48
CA GLY A 128 -22.40 -25.19 27.95
C GLY A 128 -22.53 -25.32 26.43
N GLY A 129 -22.53 -24.22 25.71
CA GLY A 129 -22.62 -24.19 24.25
C GLY A 129 -21.36 -24.71 23.54
N GLY A 130 -21.56 -25.22 22.32
CA GLY A 130 -20.50 -25.86 21.54
C GLY A 130 -19.46 -24.90 20.96
N HIS A 131 -18.28 -25.41 20.70
CA HIS A 131 -17.13 -24.70 20.08
C HIS A 131 -17.42 -24.11 18.70
N ALA A 132 -18.40 -24.67 17.97
CA ALA A 132 -18.81 -24.19 16.65
C ALA A 132 -19.27 -22.70 16.62
N TRP A 133 -19.62 -22.10 17.77
CA TRP A 133 -19.95 -20.68 17.86
C TRP A 133 -18.79 -19.75 17.48
N LEU A 134 -17.55 -20.23 17.51
CA LEU A 134 -16.40 -19.50 16.95
C LEU A 134 -16.52 -19.22 15.45
N LEU A 135 -17.36 -19.95 14.71
CA LEU A 135 -17.66 -19.66 13.30
C LEU A 135 -18.33 -18.28 13.14
N VAL A 136 -19.07 -17.78 14.14
CA VAL A 136 -19.62 -16.43 14.13
C VAL A 136 -18.49 -15.39 14.08
N LEU A 137 -17.42 -15.60 14.87
CA LEU A 137 -16.25 -14.74 14.83
C LEU A 137 -15.56 -14.80 13.46
N VAL A 138 -15.44 -15.98 12.86
CA VAL A 138 -14.87 -16.16 11.51
C VAL A 138 -15.66 -15.36 10.47
N VAL A 139 -17.00 -15.40 10.53
CA VAL A 139 -17.86 -14.62 9.62
C VAL A 139 -17.65 -13.11 9.81
N VAL A 140 -17.59 -12.63 11.04
CA VAL A 140 -17.35 -11.20 11.34
C VAL A 140 -15.98 -10.76 10.84
N LEU A 141 -14.93 -11.55 11.09
CA LEU A 141 -13.57 -11.29 10.61
C LEU A 141 -13.51 -11.26 9.07
N ALA A 142 -14.15 -12.23 8.40
CA ALA A 142 -14.20 -12.29 6.95
C ALA A 142 -14.96 -11.08 6.36
N ALA A 143 -16.09 -10.70 6.95
CA ALA A 143 -16.86 -9.54 6.52
C ALA A 143 -16.03 -8.25 6.63
N VAL A 144 -15.34 -8.03 7.76
CA VAL A 144 -14.47 -6.87 7.94
C VAL A 144 -13.28 -6.91 6.99
N ALA A 145 -12.70 -8.09 6.74
CA ALA A 145 -11.61 -8.25 5.76
C ALA A 145 -12.06 -7.89 4.34
N VAL A 146 -13.23 -8.36 3.91
CA VAL A 146 -13.85 -8.04 2.60
C VAL A 146 -14.11 -6.54 2.47
N ILE A 147 -14.83 -5.96 3.42
CA ILE A 147 -15.22 -4.54 3.38
C ILE A 147 -13.98 -3.64 3.38
N SER A 148 -13.05 -3.87 4.31
CA SER A 148 -11.85 -3.04 4.43
C SER A 148 -10.93 -3.16 3.22
N THR A 149 -10.75 -4.36 2.66
CA THR A 149 -9.95 -4.58 1.44
C THR A 149 -10.62 -3.95 0.23
N PHE A 150 -11.93 -4.12 0.06
CA PHE A 150 -12.69 -3.50 -1.02
C PHE A 150 -12.59 -1.97 -0.97
N VAL A 151 -12.89 -1.37 0.18
CA VAL A 151 -12.84 0.09 0.36
C VAL A 151 -11.42 0.63 0.12
N ASN A 152 -10.40 -0.03 0.69
CA ASN A 152 -9.01 0.38 0.50
C ASN A 152 -8.59 0.36 -0.97
N SER A 153 -8.93 -0.72 -1.69
CA SER A 153 -8.59 -0.90 -3.12
C SER A 153 -9.41 0.02 -4.02
N ALA A 154 -10.73 0.15 -3.78
CA ALA A 154 -11.62 1.00 -4.56
C ALA A 154 -11.27 2.49 -4.45
N LEU A 155 -10.88 2.92 -3.26
CA LEU A 155 -10.51 4.30 -2.99
C LEU A 155 -9.01 4.57 -3.17
N ARG A 156 -8.21 3.55 -3.44
CA ARG A 156 -6.75 3.63 -3.58
C ARG A 156 -6.10 4.37 -2.40
N LEU A 157 -6.46 3.94 -1.19
CA LEU A 157 -5.99 4.62 0.03
C LEU A 157 -4.51 4.35 0.32
N GLY A 158 -3.95 3.30 -0.28
CA GLY A 158 -2.57 2.88 -0.08
C GLY A 158 -2.36 2.13 1.25
N PRO A 159 -1.09 1.89 1.62
CA PRO A 159 -0.75 1.27 2.91
C PRO A 159 -1.26 2.11 4.10
N PRO A 160 -1.62 1.46 5.21
CA PRO A 160 -1.40 0.05 5.57
C PRO A 160 -2.50 -0.92 5.13
N GLY A 161 -3.53 -0.47 4.42
CA GLY A 161 -4.62 -1.33 3.96
C GLY A 161 -5.62 -1.73 5.05
N GLY A 162 -6.41 -2.79 4.78
CA GLY A 162 -7.49 -3.23 5.65
C GLY A 162 -7.08 -4.09 6.86
N PHE A 163 -5.83 -4.50 6.94
CA PHE A 163 -5.33 -5.46 7.94
C PHE A 163 -5.63 -5.06 9.40
N PHE A 164 -5.41 -3.79 9.76
CA PHE A 164 -5.60 -3.34 11.14
C PHE A 164 -7.04 -3.40 11.63
N PHE A 165 -8.03 -3.30 10.74
CA PHE A 165 -9.44 -3.47 11.11
C PHE A 165 -9.75 -4.92 11.48
N VAL A 166 -9.20 -5.89 10.73
CA VAL A 166 -9.32 -7.31 11.04
C VAL A 166 -8.62 -7.65 12.36
N LEU A 167 -7.43 -7.07 12.59
CA LEU A 167 -6.69 -7.20 13.84
C LEU A 167 -7.51 -6.66 15.03
N ALA A 168 -8.16 -5.51 14.87
CA ALA A 168 -8.99 -4.91 15.92
C ALA A 168 -10.19 -5.80 16.29
N VAL A 169 -10.84 -6.45 15.31
CA VAL A 169 -11.88 -7.46 15.56
C VAL A 169 -11.32 -8.64 16.37
N GLY A 170 -10.20 -9.23 15.92
CA GLY A 170 -9.61 -10.39 16.57
C GLY A 170 -9.19 -10.12 18.02
N ILE A 171 -8.49 -9.02 18.26
CA ILE A 171 -8.07 -8.64 19.63
C ILE A 171 -9.28 -8.25 20.47
N GLY A 172 -10.26 -7.49 19.93
CA GLY A 172 -11.48 -7.15 20.63
C GLY A 172 -12.23 -8.39 21.11
N ALA A 173 -12.36 -9.41 20.27
CA ALA A 173 -12.98 -10.68 20.64
C ALA A 173 -12.19 -11.45 21.71
N ALA A 174 -10.86 -11.47 21.59
CA ALA A 174 -9.99 -12.16 22.51
C ALA A 174 -10.05 -11.58 23.94
N VAL A 175 -9.92 -10.26 24.07
CA VAL A 175 -9.92 -9.62 25.40
C VAL A 175 -11.28 -9.71 26.08
N THR A 176 -12.38 -9.70 25.34
CA THR A 176 -13.71 -9.92 25.90
C THR A 176 -13.97 -11.38 26.24
N GLY A 177 -13.38 -12.34 25.48
CA GLY A 177 -13.31 -13.74 25.86
C GLY A 177 -12.56 -13.99 27.18
N ALA A 178 -11.61 -13.12 27.52
CA ALA A 178 -10.87 -13.11 28.79
C ALA A 178 -11.58 -12.30 29.90
N GLY A 179 -12.83 -11.86 29.72
CA GLY A 179 -13.64 -11.22 30.75
C GLY A 179 -13.65 -9.68 30.73
N VAL A 180 -12.96 -9.04 29.80
CA VAL A 180 -13.02 -7.58 29.65
C VAL A 180 -14.38 -7.17 29.04
N SER A 181 -15.02 -6.15 29.59
CA SER A 181 -16.30 -5.70 29.06
C SER A 181 -16.14 -5.04 27.67
N PRO A 182 -17.14 -5.20 26.77
CA PRO A 182 -17.12 -4.51 25.45
C PRO A 182 -17.04 -2.99 25.58
N GLY A 183 -17.61 -2.41 26.64
CA GLY A 183 -17.52 -0.97 26.95
C GLY A 183 -16.08 -0.53 27.26
N ALA A 184 -15.32 -1.36 27.98
CA ALA A 184 -13.90 -1.10 28.22
C ALA A 184 -13.08 -1.18 26.93
N VAL A 185 -13.38 -2.12 26.03
CA VAL A 185 -12.74 -2.21 24.71
C VAL A 185 -12.98 -0.93 23.90
N ALA A 186 -14.25 -0.45 23.87
CA ALA A 186 -14.60 0.80 23.21
C ALA A 186 -13.85 2.01 23.80
N LEU A 187 -13.83 2.12 25.12
CA LEU A 187 -13.19 3.23 25.83
C LEU A 187 -11.70 3.29 25.55
N TRP A 188 -10.98 2.18 25.78
CA TRP A 188 -9.54 2.15 25.60
C TRP A 188 -9.09 2.27 24.13
N THR A 189 -9.83 1.67 23.20
CA THR A 189 -9.57 1.87 21.77
C THR A 189 -9.78 3.34 21.38
N SER A 190 -10.81 4.02 21.96
CA SER A 190 -11.02 5.45 21.75
C SER A 190 -9.89 6.29 22.32
N ALA A 191 -9.38 5.96 23.50
CA ALA A 191 -8.22 6.62 24.09
C ALA A 191 -6.98 6.50 23.18
N GLY A 192 -6.75 5.31 22.58
CA GLY A 192 -5.70 5.11 21.59
C GLY A 192 -5.88 5.95 20.32
N ALA A 193 -7.12 6.05 19.81
CA ALA A 193 -7.44 6.88 18.64
C ALA A 193 -7.20 8.38 18.91
N VAL A 194 -7.53 8.85 20.11
CA VAL A 194 -7.23 10.22 20.57
C VAL A 194 -5.71 10.42 20.65
N SER A 195 -4.96 9.46 21.22
CA SER A 195 -3.49 9.51 21.24
C SER A 195 -2.92 9.59 19.82
N ALA A 196 -3.42 8.77 18.88
CA ALA A 196 -3.04 8.82 17.46
C ALA A 196 -3.27 10.20 16.84
N MET A 197 -4.39 10.85 17.17
CA MET A 197 -4.71 12.20 16.70
C MET A 197 -3.74 13.23 17.28
N VAL A 198 -3.54 13.22 18.59
CA VAL A 198 -2.65 14.18 19.28
C VAL A 198 -1.22 14.04 18.77
N VAL A 199 -0.67 12.82 18.79
CA VAL A 199 0.71 12.56 18.34
C VAL A 199 0.85 12.79 16.83
N GLY A 200 -0.10 12.32 16.02
CA GLY A 200 -0.08 12.49 14.56
C GLY A 200 -0.14 13.94 14.11
N MET A 201 -0.80 14.80 14.90
CA MET A 201 -0.96 16.23 14.61
C MET A 201 0.04 17.13 15.35
N SER A 202 0.81 16.63 16.31
CA SER A 202 1.73 17.41 17.13
C SER A 202 2.72 18.26 16.32
N GLY A 203 3.21 17.73 15.19
CA GLY A 203 4.11 18.44 14.30
C GLY A 203 3.48 19.69 13.64
N ALA A 204 2.15 19.74 13.53
CA ALA A 204 1.46 20.90 12.96
C ALA A 204 1.61 22.17 13.81
N LEU A 205 1.79 22.01 15.12
CA LEU A 205 1.98 23.14 16.05
C LEU A 205 3.32 23.83 15.85
N ARG A 206 4.36 23.06 15.50
CA ARG A 206 5.73 23.60 15.39
C ARG A 206 6.13 23.87 13.93
N TYR A 207 5.72 23.03 13.01
CA TYR A 207 6.08 23.09 11.58
C TYR A 207 4.85 22.79 10.71
N PRO A 208 3.88 23.72 10.61
CA PRO A 208 2.58 23.46 9.97
C PRO A 208 2.69 23.15 8.46
N ARG A 209 3.81 23.48 7.84
CA ARG A 209 4.06 23.34 6.41
C ARG A 209 5.11 22.28 6.06
N ALA A 210 5.68 21.61 7.07
CA ALA A 210 6.77 20.66 6.85
C ALA A 210 6.46 19.53 5.86
N PRO A 211 5.26 18.94 5.80
CA PRO A 211 5.00 17.86 4.85
C PRO A 211 5.14 18.29 3.38
N GLU A 212 4.51 19.39 2.99
CA GLU A 212 4.57 19.90 1.63
C GLU A 212 5.94 20.47 1.28
N ASP A 213 6.57 21.25 2.19
CA ASP A 213 7.90 21.83 1.97
C ASP A 213 8.97 20.73 1.80
N ASN A 214 8.92 19.69 2.63
CA ASN A 214 9.81 18.53 2.50
C ASN A 214 9.59 17.75 1.19
N ALA A 215 8.34 17.66 0.72
CA ALA A 215 8.04 16.98 -0.54
C ALA A 215 8.61 17.77 -1.73
N VAL A 216 8.48 19.10 -1.72
CA VAL A 216 9.07 19.97 -2.74
C VAL A 216 10.60 19.89 -2.72
N ALA A 217 11.22 19.96 -1.55
CA ALA A 217 12.67 19.82 -1.41
C ALA A 217 13.16 18.47 -1.97
N ALA A 218 12.47 17.37 -1.62
CA ALA A 218 12.81 16.04 -2.13
C ALA A 218 12.65 15.92 -3.66
N ALA A 219 11.70 16.64 -4.26
CA ALA A 219 11.55 16.69 -5.71
C ALA A 219 12.69 17.45 -6.37
N VAL A 220 13.06 18.63 -5.83
CA VAL A 220 14.19 19.42 -6.30
C VAL A 220 15.49 18.63 -6.23
N ASP A 221 15.75 17.94 -5.12
CA ASP A 221 16.96 17.13 -4.94
C ASP A 221 17.01 15.96 -5.93
N ALA A 222 15.87 15.29 -6.17
CA ALA A 222 15.80 14.19 -7.13
C ALA A 222 16.01 14.66 -8.58
N VAL A 223 15.49 15.85 -8.93
CA VAL A 223 15.72 16.46 -10.25
C VAL A 223 17.19 16.82 -10.42
N ARG A 224 17.83 17.41 -9.43
CA ARG A 224 19.27 17.72 -9.47
C ARG A 224 20.12 16.46 -9.63
N ALA A 225 19.76 15.39 -8.89
CA ALA A 225 20.45 14.10 -9.01
C ALA A 225 20.34 13.52 -10.43
N TYR A 226 19.17 13.60 -11.06
CA TYR A 226 18.97 13.16 -12.44
C TYR A 226 19.72 14.03 -13.45
N ASP A 227 19.67 15.36 -13.26
CA ASP A 227 20.29 16.35 -14.13
C ASP A 227 21.84 16.25 -14.15
N GLY A 228 22.42 15.78 -13.04
CA GLY A 228 23.88 15.58 -12.90
C GLY A 228 24.39 14.24 -13.43
N LEU A 229 23.53 13.34 -13.93
CA LEU A 229 23.96 12.04 -14.48
C LEU A 229 24.31 12.15 -15.98
N GLU A 230 25.36 11.42 -16.38
CA GLU A 230 25.71 11.28 -17.79
C GLU A 230 24.74 10.33 -18.51
N ARG A 231 24.57 10.53 -19.83
CA ARG A 231 23.68 9.72 -20.71
C ARG A 231 23.96 8.23 -20.68
N THR A 232 25.19 7.86 -20.41
CA THR A 232 25.69 6.47 -20.38
C THR A 232 25.54 5.80 -19.01
N SER A 233 25.06 6.52 -18.00
CA SER A 233 24.93 5.99 -16.64
C SER A 233 23.83 4.91 -16.56
N ASP A 234 24.17 3.75 -16.01
CA ASP A 234 23.23 2.66 -15.72
C ASP A 234 22.10 3.11 -14.76
N ASP A 235 22.35 4.13 -13.93
CA ASP A 235 21.41 4.68 -12.98
C ASP A 235 20.41 5.69 -13.58
N LEU A 236 20.60 6.09 -14.84
CA LEU A 236 19.82 7.17 -15.46
C LEU A 236 18.31 6.86 -15.46
N ALA A 237 17.91 5.63 -15.79
CA ALA A 237 16.51 5.22 -15.83
C ALA A 237 15.88 5.23 -14.41
N ALA A 238 16.61 4.77 -13.40
CA ALA A 238 16.15 4.77 -12.01
C ALA A 238 16.04 6.20 -11.45
N ALA A 239 17.00 7.06 -11.75
CA ALA A 239 17.00 8.47 -11.35
C ALA A 239 15.84 9.23 -12.02
N ARG A 240 15.60 8.99 -13.34
CA ARG A 240 14.46 9.55 -14.08
C ARG A 240 13.14 9.18 -13.42
N TYR A 241 12.93 7.89 -13.15
CA TYR A 241 11.72 7.40 -12.47
C TYR A 241 11.55 8.06 -11.10
N THR A 242 12.63 8.12 -10.32
CA THR A 242 12.63 8.74 -8.98
C THR A 242 12.26 10.22 -9.03
N ALA A 243 12.85 10.99 -9.95
CA ALA A 243 12.55 12.41 -10.12
C ALA A 243 11.07 12.63 -10.48
N GLY A 244 10.54 11.90 -11.47
CA GLY A 244 9.12 11.97 -11.86
C GLY A 244 8.17 11.66 -10.71
N MET A 245 8.43 10.58 -9.96
CA MET A 245 7.62 10.21 -8.79
C MET A 245 7.67 11.26 -7.67
N LYS A 246 8.83 11.89 -7.43
CA LYS A 246 8.96 12.94 -6.41
C LYS A 246 8.24 14.22 -6.82
N ILE A 247 8.32 14.63 -8.09
CA ILE A 247 7.56 15.76 -8.62
C ILE A 247 6.06 15.53 -8.45
N GLN A 248 5.55 14.36 -8.85
CA GLN A 248 4.13 14.02 -8.70
C GLN A 248 3.69 14.00 -7.23
N THR A 249 4.52 13.44 -6.35
CA THR A 249 4.25 13.44 -4.90
C THR A 249 4.18 14.86 -4.36
N ALA A 250 5.11 15.74 -4.74
CA ALA A 250 5.15 17.14 -4.28
C ALA A 250 3.90 17.91 -4.75
N TRP A 251 3.48 17.76 -6.01
CA TRP A 251 2.24 18.36 -6.50
C TRP A 251 1.01 17.86 -5.75
N THR A 252 0.93 16.54 -5.46
CA THR A 252 -0.15 15.96 -4.67
C THR A 252 -0.21 16.52 -3.25
N MET A 253 0.96 16.77 -2.63
CA MET A 253 1.05 17.43 -1.32
C MET A 253 0.61 18.88 -1.37
N LEU A 254 1.04 19.65 -2.38
CA LEU A 254 0.62 21.04 -2.56
C LEU A 254 -0.88 21.17 -2.82
N ASP A 255 -1.46 20.24 -3.62
CA ASP A 255 -2.92 20.19 -3.84
C ASP A 255 -3.67 19.88 -2.54
N GLY A 256 -3.22 18.89 -1.78
CA GLY A 256 -3.75 18.59 -0.46
C GLY A 256 -3.68 19.77 0.52
N ALA A 257 -2.67 20.60 0.41
CA ALA A 257 -2.50 21.83 1.17
C ALA A 257 -3.27 23.05 0.59
N ARG A 258 -3.85 22.91 -0.62
CA ARG A 258 -4.44 24.00 -1.43
C ARG A 258 -3.43 25.13 -1.72
N ARG A 259 -2.23 24.76 -2.15
CA ARG A 259 -1.10 25.68 -2.40
C ARG A 259 -0.48 25.46 -3.78
N THR A 260 -1.28 25.10 -4.76
CA THR A 260 -0.86 24.85 -6.13
C THR A 260 -0.70 26.13 -6.97
N ASP A 261 -1.18 27.26 -6.46
CA ASP A 261 -1.06 28.54 -7.14
C ASP A 261 0.41 28.97 -7.25
N PRO A 262 0.89 29.36 -8.45
CA PRO A 262 2.26 29.84 -8.67
C PRO A 262 2.67 31.05 -7.82
N SER A 263 1.73 31.80 -7.25
CA SER A 263 2.02 32.85 -6.28
C SER A 263 2.64 32.33 -4.99
N HIS A 264 2.42 31.06 -4.65
CA HIS A 264 3.03 30.43 -3.49
C HIS A 264 4.46 29.99 -3.78
N PRO A 265 5.46 30.39 -2.98
CA PRO A 265 6.87 30.03 -3.21
C PRO A 265 7.13 28.53 -3.46
N PRO A 266 6.56 27.57 -2.67
CA PRO A 266 6.78 26.15 -2.91
C PRO A 266 6.27 25.66 -4.27
N ALA A 267 5.12 26.19 -4.75
CA ALA A 267 4.57 25.83 -6.06
C ALA A 267 5.45 26.33 -7.20
N ARG A 268 5.96 27.56 -7.09
CA ARG A 268 6.90 28.13 -8.05
C ARG A 268 8.21 27.34 -8.10
N THR A 269 8.80 27.02 -6.93
CA THR A 269 10.02 26.21 -6.86
C THR A 269 9.82 24.82 -7.49
N LEU A 270 8.65 24.20 -7.28
CA LEU A 270 8.35 22.91 -7.88
C LEU A 270 8.15 23.00 -9.40
N ALA A 271 7.50 24.07 -9.88
CA ALA A 271 7.34 24.32 -11.32
C ALA A 271 8.70 24.54 -12.02
N GLU A 272 9.61 25.29 -11.39
CA GLU A 272 10.97 25.46 -11.88
C GLU A 272 11.75 24.12 -11.92
N ALA A 273 11.61 23.29 -10.88
CA ALA A 273 12.22 21.97 -10.86
C ALA A 273 11.64 21.06 -11.96
N GLN A 274 10.33 21.12 -12.20
CA GLN A 274 9.68 20.38 -13.27
C GLN A 274 10.16 20.82 -14.65
N ALA A 275 10.34 22.13 -14.89
CA ALA A 275 10.88 22.65 -16.13
C ALA A 275 12.31 22.15 -16.37
N ARG A 276 13.19 22.22 -15.36
CA ARG A 276 14.55 21.64 -15.44
C ARG A 276 14.54 20.14 -15.73
N PHE A 277 13.59 19.41 -15.15
CA PHE A 277 13.46 17.98 -15.42
C PHE A 277 13.06 17.71 -16.88
N ALA A 278 12.14 18.51 -17.45
CA ALA A 278 11.79 18.43 -18.86
C ALA A 278 12.99 18.71 -19.78
N GLU A 279 13.77 19.78 -19.52
CA GLU A 279 15.00 20.09 -20.25
C GLU A 279 16.03 18.96 -20.17
N ALA A 280 16.19 18.34 -18.99
CA ALA A 280 17.09 17.21 -18.81
C ALA A 280 16.62 15.96 -19.56
N LEU A 281 15.30 15.73 -19.67
CA LEU A 281 14.73 14.65 -20.49
C LEU A 281 15.04 14.84 -21.97
N HIS A 282 14.83 16.05 -22.52
CA HIS A 282 15.19 16.38 -23.90
C HIS A 282 16.70 16.19 -24.17
N ARG A 283 17.56 16.68 -23.30
CA ARG A 283 19.00 16.46 -23.41
C ARG A 283 19.37 14.98 -23.44
N ASN A 284 18.62 14.13 -22.75
CA ASN A 284 18.85 12.69 -22.69
C ASN A 284 18.12 11.89 -23.80
N GLY A 285 17.52 12.56 -24.81
CA GLY A 285 16.91 11.94 -25.99
C GLY A 285 15.56 11.28 -25.73
N VAL A 286 14.82 11.78 -24.78
CA VAL A 286 13.42 11.38 -24.54
C VAL A 286 12.52 12.33 -25.34
N ASP A 287 12.25 11.99 -26.60
CA ASP A 287 11.53 12.86 -27.55
C ASP A 287 10.06 13.11 -27.17
N ASP A 288 9.46 12.27 -26.33
CA ASP A 288 8.10 12.44 -25.81
C ASP A 288 8.04 13.30 -24.52
N ALA A 289 9.11 14.01 -24.16
CA ALA A 289 9.18 14.81 -22.94
C ALA A 289 8.11 15.93 -22.92
N ASP A 290 7.77 16.50 -24.07
CA ASP A 290 6.71 17.51 -24.20
C ASP A 290 5.32 16.98 -23.87
N ALA A 291 5.06 15.70 -24.15
CA ALA A 291 3.78 15.06 -23.83
C ALA A 291 3.65 14.72 -22.34
N LEU A 292 4.78 14.49 -21.66
CA LEU A 292 4.81 14.09 -20.24
C LEU A 292 4.90 15.31 -19.29
N PHE A 293 5.54 16.40 -19.73
CA PHE A 293 5.88 17.52 -18.85
C PHE A 293 5.75 18.88 -19.58
N ASP A 294 4.59 19.17 -20.14
CA ASP A 294 4.30 20.53 -20.59
C ASP A 294 4.49 21.49 -19.41
N THR A 295 5.39 22.47 -19.59
CA THR A 295 5.82 23.42 -18.56
C THR A 295 4.68 24.27 -17.99
N GLY A 296 3.54 24.30 -18.66
CA GLY A 296 2.30 24.92 -18.19
C GLY A 296 1.36 24.02 -17.38
N ARG A 297 1.78 22.78 -17.04
CA ARG A 297 0.92 21.79 -16.38
C ARG A 297 0.57 22.22 -14.95
N PRO A 298 -0.70 22.49 -14.63
CA PRO A 298 -1.12 22.69 -13.27
C PRO A 298 -1.00 21.39 -12.47
N ALA A 299 -1.15 21.48 -11.17
CA ALA A 299 -1.10 20.36 -10.23
C ALA A 299 -1.94 19.15 -10.71
N PRO A 300 -1.53 17.90 -10.31
CA PRO A 300 -2.31 16.71 -10.58
C PRO A 300 -3.77 16.92 -10.20
N THR A 301 -4.68 16.41 -11.02
CA THR A 301 -6.11 16.51 -10.71
C THR A 301 -6.44 15.74 -9.45
N PRO A 302 -7.28 16.28 -8.57
CA PRO A 302 -7.79 15.52 -7.44
C PRO A 302 -8.60 14.32 -7.96
N PHE A 303 -8.61 13.23 -7.18
CA PHE A 303 -9.38 12.04 -7.52
C PHE A 303 -10.85 12.36 -7.81
N PRO A 304 -11.51 11.63 -8.74
CA PRO A 304 -12.93 11.77 -9.00
C PRO A 304 -13.76 11.48 -7.74
N SER A 305 -15.05 11.83 -7.78
CA SER A 305 -15.95 11.72 -6.64
C SER A 305 -15.93 10.33 -5.98
N LEU A 306 -16.17 10.27 -4.68
CA LEU A 306 -16.25 9.02 -3.93
C LEU A 306 -17.27 8.04 -4.53
N ARG A 307 -18.42 8.57 -4.96
CA ARG A 307 -19.49 7.78 -5.59
C ARG A 307 -19.01 7.14 -6.90
N PHE A 308 -18.31 7.90 -7.74
CA PHE A 308 -17.74 7.39 -8.98
C PHE A 308 -16.77 6.23 -8.71
N ARG A 309 -15.81 6.41 -7.79
CA ARG A 309 -14.81 5.39 -7.47
C ARG A 309 -15.42 4.11 -6.92
N LEU A 310 -16.38 4.21 -5.99
CA LEU A 310 -17.07 3.05 -5.43
C LEU A 310 -17.93 2.35 -6.48
N ALA A 311 -18.78 3.08 -7.23
CA ALA A 311 -19.62 2.49 -8.27
C ALA A 311 -18.81 1.76 -9.34
N ARG A 312 -17.68 2.35 -9.75
CA ARG A 312 -16.77 1.72 -10.72
C ARG A 312 -16.11 0.44 -10.18
N SER A 313 -15.92 0.35 -8.87
CA SER A 313 -15.27 -0.79 -8.22
C SER A 313 -16.22 -1.95 -7.88
N LEU A 314 -17.55 -1.75 -7.94
CA LEU A 314 -18.55 -2.80 -7.66
C LEU A 314 -18.62 -3.89 -8.73
N SER A 315 -18.07 -3.66 -9.93
CA SER A 315 -18.02 -4.70 -10.98
C SER A 315 -17.18 -5.90 -10.51
N PRO A 316 -17.64 -7.16 -10.73
CA PRO A 316 -16.93 -8.37 -10.31
C PRO A 316 -15.52 -8.49 -10.90
N ASP A 317 -15.29 -7.93 -12.09
CA ASP A 317 -13.97 -7.90 -12.74
C ASP A 317 -13.12 -6.68 -12.34
N SER A 318 -13.48 -5.96 -11.28
CA SER A 318 -12.63 -4.90 -10.75
C SER A 318 -11.51 -5.49 -9.89
N HIS A 319 -10.34 -4.83 -9.89
CA HIS A 319 -9.24 -5.19 -8.99
C HIS A 319 -9.70 -5.27 -7.52
N ALA A 320 -10.55 -4.32 -7.08
CA ALA A 320 -11.07 -4.28 -5.72
C ALA A 320 -12.00 -5.46 -5.40
N ALA A 321 -12.91 -5.82 -6.34
CA ALA A 321 -13.83 -6.94 -6.13
C ALA A 321 -13.09 -8.29 -6.15
N VAL A 322 -12.14 -8.49 -7.07
CA VAL A 322 -11.32 -9.71 -7.13
C VAL A 322 -10.51 -9.89 -5.84
N ALA A 323 -9.86 -8.83 -5.35
CA ALA A 323 -9.13 -8.89 -4.09
C ALA A 323 -10.04 -9.18 -2.89
N ALA A 324 -11.21 -8.52 -2.81
CA ALA A 324 -12.18 -8.69 -1.73
C ALA A 324 -12.79 -10.10 -1.72
N ASN A 325 -13.14 -10.65 -2.88
CA ASN A 325 -13.70 -12.00 -2.98
C ASN A 325 -12.67 -13.07 -2.56
N ARG A 326 -11.42 -12.93 -3.00
CA ARG A 326 -10.35 -13.87 -2.61
C ARG A 326 -10.07 -13.84 -1.12
N ILE A 327 -9.98 -12.66 -0.52
CA ILE A 327 -9.73 -12.55 0.92
C ILE A 327 -10.91 -13.10 1.74
N GLY A 328 -12.15 -12.85 1.30
CA GLY A 328 -13.35 -13.38 1.96
C GLY A 328 -13.38 -14.91 1.95
N LEU A 329 -13.18 -15.52 0.78
CA LEU A 329 -13.14 -16.97 0.64
C LEU A 329 -12.02 -17.58 1.49
N ALA A 330 -10.81 -17.05 1.40
CA ALA A 330 -9.67 -17.56 2.15
C ALA A 330 -9.83 -17.38 3.67
N ALA A 331 -10.43 -16.27 4.12
CA ALA A 331 -10.72 -16.02 5.52
C ALA A 331 -11.73 -17.03 6.10
N ILE A 332 -12.82 -17.29 5.37
CA ILE A 332 -13.80 -18.30 5.78
C ILE A 332 -13.15 -19.68 5.83
N LEU A 333 -12.41 -20.10 4.79
CA LEU A 333 -11.77 -21.41 4.75
C LEU A 333 -10.74 -21.58 5.87
N ALA A 334 -9.84 -20.61 6.06
CA ALA A 334 -8.79 -20.69 7.08
C ALA A 334 -9.37 -20.67 8.50
N GLY A 335 -10.31 -19.75 8.77
CA GLY A 335 -10.95 -19.65 10.07
C GLY A 335 -11.81 -20.89 10.40
N SER A 336 -12.57 -21.40 9.43
CA SER A 336 -13.39 -22.60 9.64
C SER A 336 -12.53 -23.86 9.85
N LEU A 337 -11.40 -23.97 9.14
CA LEU A 337 -10.48 -25.09 9.32
C LEU A 337 -9.85 -25.09 10.72
N THR A 338 -9.42 -23.93 11.23
CA THR A 338 -8.87 -23.81 12.59
C THR A 338 -9.92 -24.14 13.65
N VAL A 339 -11.18 -23.74 13.47
CA VAL A 339 -12.29 -24.11 14.36
C VAL A 339 -12.53 -25.62 14.32
N ALA A 340 -12.57 -26.23 13.12
CA ALA A 340 -12.81 -27.68 12.96
C ALA A 340 -11.69 -28.53 13.56
N LEU A 341 -10.45 -28.07 13.50
CA LEU A 341 -9.29 -28.76 14.09
C LEU A 341 -9.09 -28.43 15.58
N SER A 342 -9.91 -27.55 16.15
CA SER A 342 -9.77 -27.06 17.54
C SER A 342 -8.37 -26.52 17.85
N ILE A 343 -7.74 -25.84 16.86
CA ILE A 343 -6.40 -25.24 16.98
C ILE A 343 -6.56 -23.81 17.42
N GLY A 344 -5.98 -23.45 18.55
CA GLY A 344 -5.79 -22.08 19.04
C GLY A 344 -6.96 -21.13 18.81
N ARG A 345 -6.67 -20.01 18.15
CA ARG A 345 -7.62 -18.91 17.90
C ARG A 345 -7.81 -18.68 16.41
N PRO A 346 -9.04 -18.83 15.85
CA PRO A 346 -9.28 -18.71 14.39
C PRO A 346 -8.94 -17.33 13.82
N ASP A 347 -8.94 -16.28 14.65
CA ASP A 347 -8.61 -14.92 14.23
C ASP A 347 -7.18 -14.80 13.69
N TRP A 348 -6.22 -15.56 14.20
CA TRP A 348 -4.84 -15.50 13.71
C TRP A 348 -4.63 -16.09 12.32
N ALA A 349 -5.34 -17.17 11.99
CA ALA A 349 -5.30 -17.71 10.64
C ALA A 349 -5.94 -16.75 9.64
N VAL A 350 -7.08 -16.13 10.01
CA VAL A 350 -7.74 -15.10 9.19
C VAL A 350 -6.86 -13.85 9.04
N LEU A 351 -6.18 -13.41 10.11
CA LEU A 351 -5.22 -12.30 10.06
C LEU A 351 -4.05 -12.60 9.10
N THR A 352 -3.57 -13.83 9.09
CA THR A 352 -2.51 -14.26 8.17
C THR A 352 -3.00 -14.18 6.71
N VAL A 353 -4.21 -14.66 6.43
CA VAL A 353 -4.86 -14.50 5.11
C VAL A 353 -4.99 -13.01 4.75
N ALA A 354 -5.45 -12.18 5.69
CA ALA A 354 -5.63 -10.75 5.45
C ALA A 354 -4.33 -10.07 5.05
N VAL A 355 -3.24 -10.34 5.75
CA VAL A 355 -1.91 -9.81 5.41
C VAL A 355 -1.43 -10.27 4.04
N LEU A 356 -1.71 -11.52 3.67
CA LEU A 356 -1.28 -12.09 2.40
C LEU A 356 -1.99 -11.44 1.20
N LEU A 357 -3.30 -11.20 1.31
CA LEU A 357 -4.18 -10.89 0.19
C LEU A 357 -4.64 -9.42 0.12
N HIS A 358 -4.48 -8.61 1.17
CA HIS A 358 -5.05 -7.25 1.25
C HIS A 358 -4.47 -6.25 0.24
N GLN A 359 -3.28 -6.51 -0.33
CA GLN A 359 -2.62 -5.60 -1.27
C GLN A 359 -2.99 -5.85 -2.74
N GLY A 360 -3.84 -6.83 -3.01
CA GLY A 360 -4.32 -7.10 -4.35
C GLY A 360 -4.15 -8.56 -4.80
N PRO A 361 -4.60 -8.87 -6.02
CA PRO A 361 -4.65 -10.22 -6.54
C PRO A 361 -3.33 -10.74 -7.12
N ASP A 362 -2.25 -9.96 -7.15
CA ASP A 362 -0.96 -10.37 -7.72
C ASP A 362 -0.34 -11.52 -6.91
N ARG A 363 -0.08 -12.65 -7.59
CA ARG A 363 0.43 -13.88 -6.99
C ARG A 363 1.88 -13.78 -6.53
N VAL A 364 2.70 -13.03 -7.28
CA VAL A 364 4.14 -12.94 -7.02
C VAL A 364 4.41 -12.28 -5.66
N PRO A 365 3.98 -11.04 -5.39
CA PRO A 365 4.17 -10.44 -4.06
C PRO A 365 3.37 -11.15 -2.97
N GLY A 366 2.21 -11.77 -3.28
CA GLY A 366 1.47 -12.61 -2.34
C GLY A 366 2.28 -13.79 -1.85
N THR A 367 2.96 -14.50 -2.76
CA THR A 367 3.80 -15.65 -2.42
C THR A 367 4.99 -15.24 -1.54
N TYR A 368 5.67 -14.14 -1.87
CA TYR A 368 6.78 -13.65 -1.02
C TYR A 368 6.31 -13.24 0.37
N ARG A 369 5.12 -12.62 0.49
CA ARG A 369 4.53 -12.32 1.80
C ARG A 369 4.23 -13.57 2.61
N GLY A 370 3.78 -14.66 1.95
CA GLY A 370 3.59 -15.96 2.60
C GLY A 370 4.89 -16.52 3.17
N ILE A 371 5.97 -16.52 2.38
CA ILE A 371 7.31 -16.96 2.83
C ILE A 371 7.79 -16.09 4.00
N HIS A 372 7.72 -14.77 3.87
CA HIS A 372 8.08 -13.85 4.93
C HIS A 372 7.25 -14.03 6.20
N ARG A 373 5.95 -14.38 6.05
CA ARG A 373 5.06 -14.62 7.18
C ARG A 373 5.48 -15.83 7.99
N VAL A 374 5.75 -16.95 7.33
CA VAL A 374 6.20 -18.18 8.02
C VAL A 374 7.59 -17.98 8.62
N GLY A 375 8.58 -17.58 7.81
CA GLY A 375 9.95 -17.39 8.28
C GLY A 375 10.07 -16.33 9.38
N GLY A 376 9.41 -15.19 9.20
CA GLY A 376 9.37 -14.12 10.21
C GLY A 376 8.65 -14.54 11.49
N THR A 377 7.61 -15.40 11.41
CA THR A 377 6.96 -15.96 12.61
C THR A 377 7.90 -16.87 13.37
N VAL A 378 8.62 -17.76 12.70
CA VAL A 378 9.60 -18.65 13.37
C VAL A 378 10.67 -17.84 14.12
N LEU A 379 11.28 -16.87 13.45
CA LEU A 379 12.27 -15.99 14.09
C LEU A 379 11.63 -15.12 15.19
N GLY A 380 10.42 -14.65 14.98
CA GLY A 380 9.67 -13.85 15.95
C GLY A 380 9.28 -14.65 17.20
N LEU A 381 9.00 -15.95 17.07
CA LEU A 381 8.80 -16.84 18.22
C LEU A 381 10.07 -16.99 19.04
N ALA A 382 11.24 -17.08 18.41
CA ALA A 382 12.51 -17.08 19.13
C ALA A 382 12.72 -15.76 19.91
N VAL A 383 12.45 -14.61 19.29
CA VAL A 383 12.49 -13.30 19.98
C VAL A 383 11.47 -13.24 21.13
N PHE A 384 10.26 -13.76 20.89
CA PHE A 384 9.23 -13.85 21.92
C PHE A 384 9.70 -14.67 23.13
N THR A 385 10.29 -15.86 22.91
CA THR A 385 10.79 -16.72 23.99
C THR A 385 11.86 -16.01 24.83
N VAL A 386 12.77 -15.28 24.19
CA VAL A 386 13.78 -14.49 24.90
C VAL A 386 13.13 -13.41 25.76
N ILE A 387 12.22 -12.60 25.20
CA ILE A 387 11.54 -11.54 25.95
C ILE A 387 10.70 -12.14 27.08
N TYR A 388 10.01 -13.24 26.81
CA TYR A 388 9.13 -13.92 27.75
C TYR A 388 9.89 -14.44 29.00
N ALA A 389 11.13 -14.89 28.81
CA ALA A 389 12.00 -15.35 29.91
C ALA A 389 12.33 -14.24 30.94
N PHE A 390 12.21 -12.96 30.55
CA PHE A 390 12.40 -11.82 31.47
C PHE A 390 11.11 -11.38 32.17
N GLU A 391 9.96 -11.94 31.82
CA GLU A 391 8.62 -11.61 32.34
C GLU A 391 8.37 -10.11 32.52
N PRO A 392 8.54 -9.27 31.48
CA PRO A 392 8.34 -7.84 31.62
C PRO A 392 6.90 -7.52 32.03
N ARG A 393 6.71 -6.77 33.11
CA ARG A 393 5.38 -6.37 33.65
C ARG A 393 5.30 -4.86 33.78
N GLY A 394 4.08 -4.33 33.85
CA GLY A 394 3.83 -2.93 34.05
C GLY A 394 4.53 -2.04 33.03
N PHE A 395 5.27 -1.05 33.48
CA PHE A 395 6.03 -0.13 32.64
C PHE A 395 7.05 -0.82 31.73
N ALA A 396 7.73 -1.87 32.24
CA ALA A 396 8.72 -2.60 31.47
C ALA A 396 8.06 -3.27 30.24
N LEU A 397 6.89 -3.88 30.41
CA LEU A 397 6.12 -4.45 29.30
C LEU A 397 5.75 -3.39 28.27
N VAL A 398 5.24 -2.23 28.69
CA VAL A 398 4.87 -1.15 27.77
C VAL A 398 6.10 -0.65 26.99
N LEU A 399 7.25 -0.48 27.63
CA LEU A 399 8.48 -0.06 26.96
C LEU A 399 8.96 -1.10 25.93
N VAL A 400 8.89 -2.40 26.26
CA VAL A 400 9.21 -3.49 25.33
C VAL A 400 8.25 -3.44 24.12
N LEU A 401 6.96 -3.28 24.35
CA LEU A 401 5.98 -3.19 23.28
C LEU A 401 6.19 -1.94 22.40
N MET A 402 6.57 -0.81 22.98
CA MET A 402 6.95 0.40 22.23
C MET A 402 8.19 0.17 21.37
N ALA A 403 9.21 -0.52 21.88
CA ALA A 403 10.41 -0.85 21.12
C ALA A 403 10.10 -1.82 19.97
N LEU A 404 9.25 -2.81 20.20
CA LEU A 404 8.77 -3.71 19.14
C LEU A 404 7.97 -2.94 18.07
N GLN A 405 7.04 -2.07 18.47
CA GLN A 405 6.25 -1.25 17.55
C GLN A 405 7.13 -0.29 16.74
N PHE A 406 8.12 0.34 17.37
CA PHE A 406 9.12 1.16 16.70
C PHE A 406 9.87 0.36 15.61
N SER A 407 10.32 -0.85 15.95
CA SER A 407 11.05 -1.73 15.05
C SER A 407 10.17 -2.17 13.87
N ILE A 408 8.90 -2.51 14.12
CA ILE A 408 7.93 -2.84 13.09
C ILE A 408 7.82 -1.70 12.05
N GLU A 409 7.63 -0.46 12.52
CA GLU A 409 7.45 0.69 11.62
C GLU A 409 8.73 1.00 10.84
N LEU A 410 9.88 0.75 11.43
CA LEU A 410 11.17 0.95 10.77
C LEU A 410 11.38 -0.04 9.61
N PHE A 411 10.93 -1.29 9.76
CA PHE A 411 11.20 -2.38 8.82
C PHE A 411 10.05 -2.69 7.88
N VAL A 412 8.79 -2.43 8.21
CA VAL A 412 7.61 -2.88 7.43
C VAL A 412 7.64 -2.44 5.97
N ALA A 413 8.18 -1.27 5.67
CA ALA A 413 8.31 -0.77 4.31
C ALA A 413 9.61 -1.18 3.61
N ARG A 414 10.56 -1.77 4.32
CA ARG A 414 11.85 -2.21 3.80
C ARG A 414 11.86 -3.70 3.50
N ASN A 415 11.44 -4.49 4.49
CA ASN A 415 11.34 -5.93 4.39
C ASN A 415 10.24 -6.42 5.33
N TYR A 416 9.16 -6.94 4.76
CA TYR A 416 8.03 -7.43 5.53
C TYR A 416 8.40 -8.60 6.46
N GLY A 417 9.34 -9.47 6.05
CA GLY A 417 9.82 -10.58 6.87
C GLY A 417 10.45 -10.11 8.18
N LEU A 418 11.31 -9.09 8.11
CA LEU A 418 11.88 -8.46 9.29
C LEU A 418 10.82 -7.81 10.18
N ALA A 419 9.81 -7.18 9.60
CA ALA A 419 8.71 -6.63 10.40
C ALA A 419 7.95 -7.73 11.16
N VAL A 420 7.72 -8.90 10.53
CA VAL A 420 7.03 -10.04 11.18
C VAL A 420 7.79 -10.57 12.37
N VAL A 421 9.13 -10.53 12.37
CA VAL A 421 9.96 -10.90 13.53
C VAL A 421 9.57 -10.09 14.78
N PHE A 422 9.21 -8.81 14.62
CA PHE A 422 8.78 -7.95 15.73
C PHE A 422 7.27 -7.95 15.96
N ILE A 423 6.46 -8.17 14.89
CA ILE A 423 5.00 -8.28 14.99
C ILE A 423 4.60 -9.50 15.84
N THR A 424 5.30 -10.63 15.70
CA THR A 424 4.96 -11.87 16.40
C THR A 424 5.06 -11.72 17.93
N PRO A 425 6.20 -11.30 18.52
CA PRO A 425 6.27 -11.07 19.96
C PRO A 425 5.34 -9.96 20.43
N LEU A 426 5.20 -8.86 19.68
CA LEU A 426 4.23 -7.80 20.02
C LEU A 426 2.83 -8.36 20.22
N ALA A 427 2.36 -9.14 19.25
CA ALA A 427 1.01 -9.68 19.24
C ALA A 427 0.76 -10.72 20.35
N LEU A 428 1.76 -11.55 20.64
CA LEU A 428 1.67 -12.57 21.72
C LEU A 428 1.71 -11.92 23.10
N LEU A 429 2.60 -10.96 23.33
CA LEU A 429 2.68 -10.23 24.61
C LEU A 429 1.43 -9.40 24.89
N MET A 430 0.86 -8.76 23.86
CA MET A 430 -0.40 -8.03 23.99
C MET A 430 -1.58 -8.97 24.29
N GLY A 431 -1.62 -10.14 23.65
CA GLY A 431 -2.70 -11.12 23.84
C GLY A 431 -2.70 -11.77 25.23
N GLY A 432 -1.51 -11.91 25.85
CA GLY A 432 -1.34 -12.47 27.20
C GLY A 432 -1.55 -11.46 28.34
N GLY A 433 -1.62 -10.15 28.03
CA GLY A 433 -1.88 -9.12 29.04
C GLY A 433 -0.89 -9.07 30.22
N GLY A 434 0.33 -9.61 30.05
CA GLY A 434 1.34 -9.71 31.12
C GLY A 434 1.12 -10.89 32.08
N VAL A 435 0.22 -11.81 31.74
CA VAL A 435 0.07 -13.10 32.44
C VAL A 435 1.03 -14.11 31.83
N TYR A 436 1.92 -14.67 32.62
CA TYR A 436 2.95 -15.61 32.19
C TYR A 436 2.63 -17.02 32.66
N GLY A 437 2.67 -17.98 31.78
CA GLY A 437 2.47 -19.42 31.99
C GLY A 437 3.43 -20.23 31.10
N ASP A 438 3.03 -21.40 30.62
CA ASP A 438 3.83 -22.12 29.63
C ASP A 438 3.69 -21.44 28.23
N PRO A 439 4.78 -20.92 27.65
CA PRO A 439 4.73 -20.25 26.35
C PRO A 439 4.62 -21.23 25.17
N LEU A 440 4.98 -22.50 25.34
CA LEU A 440 5.11 -23.47 24.24
C LEU A 440 3.80 -23.74 23.51
N PRO A 441 2.65 -24.02 24.19
CA PRO A 441 1.39 -24.24 23.52
C PRO A 441 0.96 -23.02 22.69
N VAL A 442 1.06 -21.82 23.25
CA VAL A 442 0.69 -20.57 22.58
C VAL A 442 1.58 -20.30 21.37
N ALA A 443 2.88 -20.56 21.47
CA ALA A 443 3.82 -20.42 20.38
C ALA A 443 3.55 -21.44 19.27
N PHE A 444 3.23 -22.68 19.62
CA PHE A 444 2.92 -23.75 18.66
C PHE A 444 1.61 -23.47 17.92
N ASP A 445 0.54 -23.12 18.62
CA ASP A 445 -0.72 -22.72 18.02
C ASP A 445 -0.52 -21.54 17.05
N ARG A 446 0.23 -20.54 17.46
CA ARG A 446 0.56 -19.36 16.63
C ARG A 446 1.30 -19.74 15.36
N PHE A 447 2.21 -20.69 15.42
CA PHE A 447 2.90 -21.22 14.25
C PHE A 447 1.92 -21.95 13.31
N LEU A 448 1.13 -22.89 13.84
CA LEU A 448 0.14 -23.65 13.05
C LEU A 448 -0.89 -22.75 12.37
N GLU A 449 -1.44 -21.76 13.07
CA GLU A 449 -2.39 -20.79 12.54
C GLU A 449 -1.76 -19.97 11.39
N SER A 450 -0.48 -19.60 11.52
CA SER A 450 0.24 -18.91 10.46
C SER A 450 0.44 -19.82 9.24
N VAL A 451 0.78 -21.08 9.43
CA VAL A 451 0.95 -22.06 8.34
C VAL A 451 -0.39 -22.31 7.64
N ILE A 452 -1.46 -22.56 8.39
CA ILE A 452 -2.82 -22.76 7.84
C ILE A 452 -3.24 -21.53 7.03
N GLY A 453 -3.10 -20.34 7.60
CA GLY A 453 -3.45 -19.09 6.92
C GLY A 453 -2.65 -18.87 5.63
N VAL A 454 -1.35 -19.20 5.63
CA VAL A 454 -0.50 -19.10 4.42
C VAL A 454 -0.91 -20.14 3.38
N LEU A 455 -1.09 -21.41 3.76
CA LEU A 455 -1.45 -22.47 2.81
C LEU A 455 -2.82 -22.21 2.16
N ILE A 456 -3.83 -21.85 2.95
CA ILE A 456 -5.16 -21.51 2.43
C ILE A 456 -5.09 -20.23 1.59
N GLY A 457 -4.41 -19.20 2.06
CA GLY A 457 -4.25 -17.93 1.35
C GLY A 457 -3.57 -18.12 -0.01
N LEU A 458 -2.46 -18.87 -0.07
CA LEU A 458 -1.78 -19.22 -1.32
C LEU A 458 -2.64 -20.12 -2.18
N GLY A 459 -3.30 -21.11 -1.61
CA GLY A 459 -4.23 -21.98 -2.34
C GLY A 459 -5.31 -21.17 -3.07
N VAL A 460 -5.98 -20.25 -2.37
CA VAL A 460 -6.98 -19.37 -2.99
C VAL A 460 -6.34 -18.44 -4.03
N LEU A 461 -5.17 -17.87 -3.74
CA LEU A 461 -4.48 -16.95 -4.65
C LEU A 461 -4.10 -17.61 -5.98
N TRP A 462 -3.64 -18.87 -5.94
CA TRP A 462 -3.15 -19.58 -7.11
C TRP A 462 -4.23 -20.40 -7.84
N LEU A 463 -5.19 -20.96 -7.11
CA LEU A 463 -6.16 -21.93 -7.67
C LEU A 463 -7.51 -21.30 -8.00
N VAL A 464 -7.94 -20.30 -7.21
CA VAL A 464 -9.24 -19.68 -7.40
C VAL A 464 -9.13 -18.54 -8.43
N ASP A 465 -10.00 -18.62 -9.44
CA ASP A 465 -10.14 -17.61 -10.48
C ASP A 465 -8.80 -17.26 -11.19
N ARG A 466 -8.18 -18.28 -11.75
CA ARG A 466 -6.83 -18.23 -12.35
C ARG A 466 -6.68 -17.18 -13.45
N HIS A 467 -7.76 -16.82 -14.12
CA HIS A 467 -7.78 -15.90 -15.26
C HIS A 467 -8.39 -14.53 -14.93
N SER A 468 -8.53 -14.20 -13.64
CA SER A 468 -9.03 -12.89 -13.23
C SER A 468 -8.21 -11.72 -13.77
N HIS A 469 -6.88 -11.88 -13.87
CA HIS A 469 -5.98 -10.83 -14.37
C HIS A 469 -6.29 -10.43 -15.82
N ARG A 470 -6.68 -11.41 -16.68
CA ARG A 470 -7.15 -11.14 -18.07
C ARG A 470 -8.39 -10.27 -18.07
N ARG A 471 -9.40 -10.66 -17.27
CA ARG A 471 -10.67 -9.92 -17.21
C ARG A 471 -10.47 -8.51 -16.63
N VAL A 472 -9.63 -8.38 -15.60
CA VAL A 472 -9.28 -7.08 -15.00
C VAL A 472 -8.61 -6.17 -16.03
N LEU A 473 -7.60 -6.65 -16.79
CA LEU A 473 -6.92 -5.87 -17.82
C LEU A 473 -7.89 -5.44 -18.94
N LEU A 474 -8.62 -6.38 -19.53
CA LEU A 474 -9.57 -6.10 -20.61
C LEU A 474 -10.70 -5.15 -20.17
N ARG A 475 -11.14 -5.27 -18.92
CA ARG A 475 -12.11 -4.34 -18.35
C ARG A 475 -11.52 -2.93 -18.19
N ASN A 476 -10.28 -2.81 -17.70
CA ASN A 476 -9.65 -1.50 -17.55
C ASN A 476 -9.42 -0.84 -18.92
N ASP A 477 -9.00 -1.59 -19.94
CA ASP A 477 -8.86 -1.09 -21.30
C ASP A 477 -10.18 -0.52 -21.84
N ARG A 478 -11.30 -1.27 -21.70
CA ARG A 478 -12.63 -0.77 -22.07
C ARG A 478 -12.99 0.51 -21.34
N ARG A 479 -12.67 0.62 -20.04
CA ARG A 479 -12.97 1.80 -19.23
C ARG A 479 -12.13 3.02 -19.59
N VAL A 480 -10.87 2.82 -19.98
CA VAL A 480 -10.06 3.91 -20.54
C VAL A 480 -10.70 4.42 -21.83
N ILE A 481 -11.13 3.52 -22.73
CA ILE A 481 -11.82 3.90 -23.99
C ILE A 481 -13.11 4.66 -23.67
N GLU A 482 -13.97 4.14 -22.78
CA GLU A 482 -15.21 4.81 -22.35
C GLU A 482 -14.96 6.20 -21.74
N SER A 483 -13.86 6.37 -21.00
CA SER A 483 -13.51 7.65 -20.40
C SER A 483 -12.93 8.63 -21.40
N LEU A 484 -12.21 8.13 -22.42
CA LEU A 484 -11.80 8.91 -23.57
C LEU A 484 -13.03 9.43 -24.35
N ASP A 485 -14.00 8.57 -24.65
CA ASP A 485 -15.23 8.97 -25.32
C ASP A 485 -15.94 10.10 -24.57
N ARG A 486 -16.12 9.94 -23.24
CA ARG A 486 -16.75 10.97 -22.41
C ARG A 486 -15.98 12.29 -22.39
N LEU A 487 -14.65 12.22 -22.39
CA LEU A 487 -13.82 13.44 -22.45
C LEU A 487 -13.94 14.12 -23.82
N LEU A 488 -13.89 13.36 -24.91
CA LEU A 488 -14.04 13.89 -26.27
C LEU A 488 -15.44 14.48 -26.50
N ASP A 489 -16.46 13.85 -25.94
CA ASP A 489 -17.83 14.37 -25.99
C ASP A 489 -17.97 15.68 -25.19
N ALA A 490 -17.44 15.71 -23.97
CA ALA A 490 -17.41 16.94 -23.16
C ALA A 490 -16.65 18.09 -23.84
N LEU A 491 -15.56 17.79 -24.54
CA LEU A 491 -14.82 18.78 -25.34
C LEU A 491 -15.61 19.34 -26.53
N ARG A 492 -16.60 18.60 -27.03
CA ARG A 492 -17.48 19.03 -28.14
C ARG A 492 -18.70 19.79 -27.66
N THR A 493 -19.34 19.31 -26.60
CA THR A 493 -20.72 19.71 -26.24
C THR A 493 -20.80 20.47 -24.92
N GLU A 494 -19.95 20.13 -23.94
CA GLU A 494 -20.06 20.63 -22.58
C GLU A 494 -18.69 20.96 -21.96
N PRO A 495 -18.02 22.07 -22.35
CA PRO A 495 -16.68 22.41 -21.86
C PRO A 495 -16.57 22.47 -20.32
N GLY A 496 -17.65 22.84 -19.64
CA GLY A 496 -17.69 22.87 -18.15
C GLY A 496 -17.49 21.51 -17.47
N ARG A 497 -17.74 20.39 -18.18
CA ARG A 497 -17.52 19.03 -17.67
C ARG A 497 -16.11 18.48 -17.95
N VAL A 498 -15.34 19.15 -18.78
CA VAL A 498 -13.97 18.72 -19.14
C VAL A 498 -13.07 18.49 -17.91
N PRO A 499 -13.07 19.33 -16.85
CA PRO A 499 -12.25 19.07 -15.67
C PRO A 499 -12.61 17.78 -14.94
N GLU A 500 -13.90 17.39 -14.91
CA GLU A 500 -14.33 16.16 -14.26
C GLU A 500 -14.03 14.93 -15.10
N THR A 501 -14.31 14.96 -16.40
CA THR A 501 -14.02 13.84 -17.29
C THR A 501 -12.52 13.57 -17.42
N ARG A 502 -11.66 14.60 -17.32
CA ARG A 502 -10.21 14.42 -17.20
C ARG A 502 -9.81 13.64 -15.94
N LYS A 503 -10.39 13.97 -14.78
CA LYS A 503 -10.14 13.23 -13.53
C LYS A 503 -10.54 11.77 -13.63
N GLU A 504 -11.66 11.51 -14.31
CA GLU A 504 -12.13 10.15 -14.58
C GLU A 504 -11.14 9.37 -15.45
N LEU A 505 -10.68 9.97 -16.57
CA LEU A 505 -9.71 9.36 -17.47
C LEU A 505 -8.37 9.08 -16.73
N GLU A 506 -7.85 10.04 -15.98
CA GLU A 506 -6.62 9.85 -15.21
C GLU A 506 -6.77 8.71 -14.19
N PHE A 507 -7.92 8.63 -13.51
CA PHE A 507 -8.20 7.55 -12.59
C PHE A 507 -8.25 6.18 -13.26
N GLU A 508 -8.86 6.07 -14.46
CA GLU A 508 -8.89 4.81 -15.20
C GLU A 508 -7.50 4.43 -15.75
N LEU A 509 -6.70 5.38 -16.21
CA LEU A 509 -5.31 5.14 -16.62
C LEU A 509 -4.44 4.63 -15.47
N MET A 510 -4.59 5.18 -14.25
CA MET A 510 -3.92 4.62 -13.07
C MET A 510 -4.38 3.18 -12.76
N GLY A 511 -5.66 2.86 -13.01
CA GLY A 511 -6.17 1.49 -12.87
C GLY A 511 -5.61 0.54 -13.91
N SER A 512 -5.43 1.03 -15.12
CA SER A 512 -4.80 0.31 -16.22
C SER A 512 -3.36 -0.09 -15.88
N THR A 513 -2.57 0.82 -15.29
CA THR A 513 -1.19 0.54 -14.85
C THR A 513 -1.12 -0.57 -13.79
N LEU A 514 -2.05 -0.61 -12.84
CA LEU A 514 -2.10 -1.71 -11.86
C LEU A 514 -2.45 -3.05 -12.54
N ALA A 515 -3.43 -3.02 -13.46
CA ALA A 515 -3.88 -4.22 -14.16
C ALA A 515 -2.81 -4.77 -15.12
N GLU A 516 -2.01 -3.91 -15.76
CA GLU A 516 -0.91 -4.35 -16.64
C GLU A 516 0.20 -5.07 -15.86
N ILE A 517 0.56 -4.57 -14.68
CA ILE A 517 1.54 -5.22 -13.80
C ILE A 517 1.03 -6.59 -13.35
N ASP A 518 -0.22 -6.65 -12.87
CA ASP A 518 -0.84 -7.90 -12.44
C ASP A 518 -0.87 -8.93 -13.59
N ALA A 519 -1.25 -8.51 -14.80
CA ALA A 519 -1.31 -9.40 -15.97
C ALA A 519 0.09 -9.86 -16.41
N ALA A 520 1.07 -8.95 -16.45
CA ALA A 520 2.45 -9.25 -16.83
C ALA A 520 3.12 -10.25 -15.86
N HIS A 521 2.89 -10.08 -14.56
CA HIS A 521 3.45 -10.96 -13.54
C HIS A 521 2.81 -12.34 -13.51
N ASN A 522 1.48 -12.42 -13.72
CA ASN A 522 0.73 -13.65 -13.47
C ASN A 522 0.44 -14.47 -14.73
N GLU A 523 0.35 -13.82 -15.89
CA GLU A 523 0.06 -14.48 -17.17
C GLU A 523 0.90 -13.86 -18.32
N PRO A 524 2.24 -13.91 -18.25
CA PRO A 524 3.12 -13.18 -19.17
C PRO A 524 2.94 -13.58 -20.65
N ALA A 525 2.68 -14.85 -20.93
CA ALA A 525 2.49 -15.33 -22.30
C ALA A 525 1.24 -14.70 -22.93
N TRP A 526 0.12 -14.67 -22.20
CA TRP A 526 -1.11 -14.03 -22.65
C TRP A 526 -0.95 -12.50 -22.70
N ALA A 527 -0.33 -11.91 -21.70
CA ALA A 527 -0.09 -10.47 -21.64
C ALA A 527 0.68 -9.98 -22.88
N ARG A 528 1.71 -10.71 -23.34
CA ARG A 528 2.45 -10.37 -24.57
C ARG A 528 1.54 -10.25 -25.79
N THR A 529 0.54 -11.10 -25.94
CA THR A 529 -0.39 -11.04 -27.08
C THR A 529 -1.30 -9.82 -27.06
N GLN A 530 -1.67 -9.33 -25.85
CA GLN A 530 -2.54 -8.18 -25.68
C GLN A 530 -1.78 -6.85 -25.60
N TRP A 531 -0.48 -6.89 -25.33
CA TRP A 531 0.34 -5.71 -25.03
C TRP A 531 0.30 -4.63 -26.09
N PRO A 532 0.40 -4.93 -27.41
CA PRO A 532 0.38 -3.88 -28.42
C PRO A 532 -0.95 -3.10 -28.47
N ARG A 533 -2.08 -3.77 -28.18
CA ARG A 533 -3.38 -3.10 -28.10
C ARG A 533 -3.49 -2.27 -26.82
N HIS A 534 -3.14 -2.87 -25.69
CA HIS A 534 -3.14 -2.22 -24.38
C HIS A 534 -2.28 -0.94 -24.39
N GLU A 535 -1.06 -1.03 -24.87
CA GLU A 535 -0.13 0.09 -24.96
C GLU A 535 -0.66 1.23 -25.83
N ARG A 536 -1.29 0.93 -26.99
CA ARG A 536 -1.93 1.94 -27.82
C ARG A 536 -3.06 2.67 -27.09
N ILE A 537 -3.88 1.95 -26.34
CA ILE A 537 -4.97 2.54 -25.53
C ILE A 537 -4.38 3.47 -24.48
N ARG A 538 -3.38 3.01 -23.74
CA ARG A 538 -2.70 3.76 -22.68
C ARG A 538 -2.03 5.03 -23.22
N GLN A 539 -1.28 4.91 -24.32
CA GLN A 539 -0.60 6.04 -24.95
C GLN A 539 -1.59 7.08 -25.49
N LEU A 540 -2.70 6.64 -26.13
CA LEU A 540 -3.74 7.55 -26.58
C LEU A 540 -4.36 8.29 -25.40
N GLY A 541 -4.67 7.56 -24.31
CA GLY A 541 -5.22 8.15 -23.08
C GLY A 541 -4.33 9.23 -22.51
N HIS A 542 -3.03 8.96 -22.37
CA HIS A 542 -2.06 9.94 -21.85
C HIS A 542 -1.88 11.13 -22.80
N ARG A 543 -1.82 10.92 -24.13
CA ARG A 543 -1.72 12.00 -25.11
C ARG A 543 -2.93 12.93 -25.07
N VAL A 544 -4.14 12.38 -25.04
CA VAL A 544 -5.36 13.19 -24.94
C VAL A 544 -5.42 13.94 -23.62
N LEU A 545 -5.08 13.28 -22.52
CA LEU A 545 -5.03 13.90 -21.19
C LEU A 545 -4.06 15.08 -21.18
N ALA A 546 -2.83 14.89 -21.67
CA ALA A 546 -1.81 15.94 -21.74
C ALA A 546 -2.25 17.11 -22.63
N ALA A 547 -2.73 16.82 -23.85
CA ALA A 547 -3.13 17.85 -24.80
C ALA A 547 -4.36 18.68 -24.37
N THR A 548 -5.20 18.12 -23.49
CA THR A 548 -6.40 18.82 -22.98
C THR A 548 -6.15 19.52 -21.65
N TRP A 549 -4.96 19.40 -21.08
CA TRP A 549 -4.65 19.91 -19.74
C TRP A 549 -4.75 21.42 -19.63
N ASN A 550 -4.26 22.14 -20.62
CA ASN A 550 -4.24 23.59 -20.68
C ASN A 550 -5.52 24.21 -21.26
N LEU A 551 -6.51 23.38 -21.65
CA LEU A 551 -7.80 23.88 -22.10
C LEU A 551 -8.60 24.36 -20.88
N GLY A 552 -8.83 25.66 -20.79
CA GLY A 552 -9.71 26.27 -19.78
C GLY A 552 -11.16 25.78 -19.95
N PRO A 553 -12.03 26.01 -18.94
CA PRO A 553 -13.41 25.56 -18.94
C PRO A 553 -14.26 26.14 -20.08
N ASP A 554 -13.82 27.25 -20.70
CA ASP A 554 -14.56 27.96 -21.75
C ASP A 554 -13.93 27.80 -23.16
N ARG A 555 -12.93 26.94 -23.31
CA ARG A 555 -12.26 26.72 -24.60
C ARG A 555 -12.64 25.38 -25.20
N PHE A 556 -13.21 25.43 -26.40
CA PHE A 556 -13.39 24.23 -27.24
C PHE A 556 -12.05 23.81 -27.85
N ALA A 557 -11.85 22.50 -27.95
CA ALA A 557 -10.69 21.99 -28.67
C ALA A 557 -10.85 22.18 -30.19
N ASP A 558 -9.74 22.29 -30.92
CA ASP A 558 -9.72 22.35 -32.37
C ASP A 558 -10.50 21.17 -32.98
N PRO A 559 -11.53 21.42 -33.83
CA PRO A 559 -12.38 20.39 -34.45
C PRO A 559 -11.58 19.31 -35.20
N ALA A 560 -10.52 19.71 -35.93
CA ALA A 560 -9.68 18.77 -36.67
C ALA A 560 -8.89 17.84 -35.72
N ARG A 561 -8.44 18.35 -34.60
CA ARG A 561 -7.76 17.56 -33.55
C ARG A 561 -8.74 16.59 -32.87
N LEU A 562 -9.94 17.04 -32.57
CA LEU A 562 -11.01 16.20 -32.00
C LEU A 562 -11.40 15.06 -32.93
N ALA A 563 -11.52 15.34 -34.25
CA ALA A 563 -11.82 14.31 -35.25
C ALA A 563 -10.75 13.23 -35.27
N ARG A 564 -9.46 13.60 -35.34
CA ARG A 564 -8.34 12.64 -35.31
C ARG A 564 -8.34 11.76 -34.05
N TRP A 565 -8.61 12.34 -32.87
CA TRP A 565 -8.69 11.55 -31.63
C TRP A 565 -9.88 10.61 -31.64
N THR A 566 -11.03 11.04 -32.15
CA THR A 566 -12.22 10.20 -32.27
C THR A 566 -11.96 9.00 -33.18
N ASP A 567 -11.35 9.23 -34.35
CA ASP A 567 -10.98 8.17 -35.29
C ASP A 567 -9.98 7.20 -34.65
N SER A 568 -9.02 7.73 -33.87
CA SER A 568 -8.06 6.90 -33.12
C SER A 568 -8.75 6.02 -32.07
N VAL A 569 -9.73 6.55 -31.34
CA VAL A 569 -10.52 5.78 -30.36
C VAL A 569 -11.38 4.72 -31.07
N ALA A 570 -12.01 5.06 -32.20
CA ALA A 570 -12.80 4.12 -33.00
C ALA A 570 -11.95 2.92 -33.48
N GLY A 571 -10.70 3.16 -33.88
CA GLY A 571 -9.77 2.12 -34.32
C GLY A 571 -9.23 1.22 -33.18
N LEU A 572 -9.53 1.51 -31.90
CA LEU A 572 -9.15 0.71 -30.73
C LEU A 572 -10.28 -0.18 -30.20
N ARG A 573 -11.52 0.00 -30.66
CA ARG A 573 -12.69 -0.81 -30.31
C ARG A 573 -12.66 -2.14 -31.03
#